data_28dce1793e8f5d9202b707d6204c4c53
#
_entry.id   28dce1793e8f5d9202b707d6204c4c53
#
_cell.length_a   1.000
_cell.length_b   1.000
_cell.length_c   1.000
_cell.angle_alpha   90.00
_cell.angle_beta   90.00
_cell.angle_gamma   90.00
#
_symmetry.space_group_name_H-M   'P 1'
#
loop_
_entity.id
_entity.type
_entity.pdbx_description
1 polymer ?
#
loop_
_entity_poly.entity_id
_entity_poly.type
_entity_poly.pdbx_seq_one_letter_code
_entity_poly.pdbx_strand_id
1 'polypeptide(L)'
;NTALDKIKCLWLDIEWVNYGPFGSFKRFDGFVLPVFLDKSKVNSYNTNLIDPIKTHILGRLDDPIGILKSYMPLNCMPKDILTIGESPLAIMQGRYIDYRNVNASLISKLICKGFHPTSSLATASGMQTLINISGPTRVIISWLIGGTFKFFGVRGIFYRLAGEQARLIDDITGTTPPYDKSIVLGPKDTQTFCIEAAKKLKVDVAVVDVNDLGRVKVLSTNNVNNTDIIKRSLTSNPAGNANQQTPLVLIRSDKPS
;
A
#
# COMPACT_ATOMS: atom_id res chain seq x y z
N ASN A 1 9.96 -15.69 -30.08
CA ASN A 1 9.60 -15.45 -28.65
C ASN A 1 10.54 -16.24 -27.77
N THR A 2 11.60 -15.58 -27.31
CA THR A 2 12.56 -16.14 -26.36
C THR A 2 11.94 -16.12 -24.95
N ALA A 3 12.44 -16.95 -24.03
CA ALA A 3 11.98 -16.93 -22.64
C ALA A 3 12.11 -15.53 -21.99
N LEU A 4 13.04 -14.71 -22.47
CA LEU A 4 13.28 -13.34 -22.04
C LEU A 4 12.11 -12.40 -22.32
N ASP A 5 11.35 -12.61 -23.40
CA ASP A 5 10.19 -11.77 -23.77
C ASP A 5 9.03 -11.89 -22.76
N LYS A 6 9.07 -12.90 -21.88
CA LYS A 6 8.06 -13.16 -20.85
C LYS A 6 8.40 -12.54 -19.51
N ILE A 7 9.63 -12.06 -19.32
CA ILE A 7 10.08 -11.47 -18.06
C ILE A 7 9.53 -10.06 -17.95
N LYS A 8 8.67 -9.82 -16.95
CA LYS A 8 8.07 -8.51 -16.67
C LYS A 8 8.93 -7.66 -15.76
N CYS A 9 9.61 -8.28 -14.82
CA CYS A 9 10.50 -7.62 -13.87
C CYS A 9 11.54 -8.61 -13.33
N LEU A 10 12.60 -8.06 -12.75
CA LEU A 10 13.58 -8.78 -11.94
C LEU A 10 13.44 -8.32 -10.49
N TRP A 11 13.43 -9.27 -9.56
CA TRP A 11 13.59 -8.99 -8.15
C TRP A 11 15.07 -9.10 -7.80
N LEU A 12 15.68 -8.02 -7.31
CA LEU A 12 17.03 -8.03 -6.76
C LEU A 12 16.96 -8.26 -5.26
N ASP A 13 17.51 -9.39 -4.79
CA ASP A 13 17.64 -9.70 -3.36
C ASP A 13 19.11 -9.42 -2.96
N ILE A 14 19.30 -8.49 -2.02
CA ILE A 14 20.60 -8.02 -1.58
C ILE A 14 20.81 -8.45 -0.13
N GLU A 15 21.90 -9.16 0.12
CA GLU A 15 22.36 -9.48 1.46
C GLU A 15 23.70 -8.81 1.71
N TRP A 16 23.85 -8.17 2.88
CA TRP A 16 25.15 -7.64 3.31
C TRP A 16 25.35 -7.86 4.81
N VAL A 17 26.59 -7.79 5.22
CA VAL A 17 27.01 -7.97 6.61
C VAL A 17 27.51 -6.66 7.17
N ASN A 18 26.92 -6.21 8.27
CA ASN A 18 27.43 -5.08 9.05
C ASN A 18 28.28 -5.61 10.19
N TYR A 19 29.43 -4.98 10.43
CA TYR A 19 30.33 -5.26 11.54
C TYR A 19 30.24 -4.11 12.55
N GLY A 20 30.18 -4.46 13.81
CA GLY A 20 30.10 -3.48 14.91
C GLY A 20 30.72 -4.02 16.20
N PRO A 21 30.72 -3.21 17.28
CA PRO A 21 31.32 -3.58 18.56
C PRO A 21 30.75 -4.85 19.19
N PHE A 22 29.55 -5.24 18.81
CA PHE A 22 28.85 -6.43 19.30
C PHE A 22 28.86 -7.61 18.31
N GLY A 23 29.77 -7.61 17.34
CA GLY A 23 29.91 -8.64 16.31
C GLY A 23 29.33 -8.24 14.96
N SER A 24 29.05 -9.26 14.14
CA SER A 24 28.47 -9.07 12.81
C SER A 24 26.99 -9.43 12.80
N PHE A 25 26.22 -8.72 11.97
CA PHE A 25 24.82 -9.05 11.70
C PHE A 25 24.48 -8.86 10.22
N LYS A 26 23.66 -9.76 9.70
CA LYS A 26 23.18 -9.75 8.33
C LYS A 26 22.03 -8.74 8.18
N ARG A 27 22.00 -8.10 7.02
CA ARG A 27 20.90 -7.24 6.58
C ARG A 27 20.45 -7.70 5.21
N PHE A 28 19.18 -7.52 4.95
CA PHE A 28 18.53 -7.92 3.72
C PHE A 28 17.74 -6.75 3.15
N ASP A 29 17.76 -6.63 1.85
CA ASP A 29 16.91 -5.68 1.12
C ASP A 29 16.58 -6.26 -0.25
N GLY A 30 15.54 -5.74 -0.88
CA GLY A 30 15.17 -6.16 -2.20
C GLY A 30 14.38 -5.08 -2.91
N PHE A 31 14.45 -5.07 -4.23
CA PHE A 31 13.66 -4.16 -5.04
C PHE A 31 13.44 -4.71 -6.45
N VAL A 32 12.40 -4.18 -7.08
CA VAL A 32 12.01 -4.52 -8.44
C VAL A 32 12.78 -3.67 -9.44
N LEU A 33 13.33 -4.34 -10.49
CA LEU A 33 13.74 -3.72 -11.74
C LEU A 33 12.74 -4.12 -12.82
N PRO A 34 11.95 -3.19 -13.38
CA PRO A 34 11.12 -3.48 -14.54
C PRO A 34 12.03 -3.74 -15.77
N VAL A 35 11.84 -4.88 -16.44
CA VAL A 35 12.69 -5.28 -17.59
C VAL A 35 12.14 -4.74 -18.90
N PHE A 36 10.81 -4.73 -19.05
CA PHE A 36 10.15 -4.19 -20.22
C PHE A 36 8.97 -3.32 -19.80
N LEU A 37 9.09 -2.03 -20.04
CA LEU A 37 7.97 -1.12 -20.02
C LEU A 37 7.31 -1.19 -21.39
N ASP A 38 6.19 -1.89 -21.49
CA ASP A 38 5.37 -1.84 -22.70
C ASP A 38 4.71 -0.45 -22.77
N LYS A 39 5.45 0.50 -23.31
CA LYS A 39 4.99 1.89 -23.49
C LYS A 39 3.80 2.00 -24.46
N SER A 40 3.51 0.95 -25.25
CA SER A 40 2.41 0.97 -26.21
C SER A 40 1.03 0.87 -25.55
N LYS A 41 0.96 0.42 -24.29
CA LYS A 41 -0.29 0.34 -23.50
C LYS A 41 -0.50 1.54 -22.57
N VAL A 42 0.48 2.41 -22.47
CA VAL A 42 0.39 3.69 -21.79
C VAL A 42 -0.40 4.62 -22.70
N ASN A 43 -1.52 5.14 -22.25
CA ASN A 43 -2.45 6.01 -22.96
C ASN A 43 -3.56 5.30 -23.77
N SER A 44 -4.23 4.31 -23.19
CA SER A 44 -5.47 3.79 -23.76
C SER A 44 -6.59 4.83 -23.61
N TYR A 45 -7.37 4.99 -24.68
CA TYR A 45 -8.68 5.63 -24.59
C TYR A 45 -9.65 4.64 -23.96
N ASN A 46 -10.24 4.97 -22.83
CA ASN A 46 -11.27 4.15 -22.22
C ASN A 46 -12.51 5.03 -21.95
N THR A 47 -13.69 4.44 -22.10
CA THR A 47 -14.99 5.13 -21.95
C THR A 47 -15.77 4.66 -20.72
N ASN A 48 -15.19 3.78 -19.89
CA ASN A 48 -15.83 3.30 -18.68
C ASN A 48 -15.87 4.42 -17.61
N LEU A 49 -16.99 4.48 -16.87
CA LEU A 49 -17.10 5.41 -15.74
C LEU A 49 -16.10 5.13 -14.61
N ILE A 50 -15.78 3.84 -14.41
CA ILE A 50 -14.78 3.38 -13.46
C ILE A 50 -13.80 2.53 -14.25
N ASP A 51 -12.55 2.96 -14.32
CA ASP A 51 -11.53 2.37 -15.15
C ASP A 51 -10.32 1.96 -14.30
N PRO A 52 -10.16 0.66 -13.99
CA PRO A 52 -8.96 0.15 -13.34
C PRO A 52 -7.79 0.13 -14.34
N ILE A 53 -6.74 0.85 -14.01
CA ILE A 53 -5.59 1.07 -14.88
C ILE A 53 -4.47 0.10 -14.51
N LYS A 54 -4.10 -0.73 -15.47
CA LYS A 54 -3.00 -1.68 -15.32
C LYS A 54 -1.67 -0.99 -15.49
N THR A 55 -0.75 -1.24 -14.54
CA THR A 55 0.63 -0.74 -14.59
C THR A 55 1.63 -1.89 -14.75
N HIS A 56 2.91 -1.56 -14.90
CA HIS A 56 3.98 -2.52 -14.60
C HIS A 56 4.03 -2.79 -13.09
N ILE A 57 4.87 -3.73 -12.66
CA ILE A 57 5.08 -4.00 -11.24
C ILE A 57 5.87 -2.83 -10.64
N LEU A 58 5.19 -2.05 -9.81
CA LEU A 58 5.74 -0.83 -9.22
C LEU A 58 6.84 -1.14 -8.19
N GLY A 59 7.81 -0.26 -8.09
CA GLY A 59 8.95 -0.38 -7.19
C GLY A 59 9.46 0.96 -6.66
N ARG A 60 10.47 0.91 -5.79
CA ARG A 60 11.08 2.11 -5.19
C ARG A 60 11.82 3.01 -6.18
N LEU A 61 12.08 2.53 -7.39
CA LEU A 61 12.72 3.31 -8.43
C LEU A 61 11.72 4.13 -9.26
N ASP A 62 10.43 3.92 -9.05
CA ASP A 62 9.37 4.65 -9.73
C ASP A 62 9.06 5.96 -9.00
N ASP A 63 8.97 7.05 -9.75
CA ASP A 63 8.44 8.31 -9.22
C ASP A 63 6.90 8.24 -9.16
N PRO A 64 6.30 8.35 -7.97
CA PRO A 64 4.85 8.18 -7.83
C PRO A 64 4.02 9.11 -8.73
N ILE A 65 4.39 10.38 -8.85
CA ILE A 65 3.64 11.33 -9.70
C ILE A 65 3.91 11.05 -11.18
N GLY A 66 5.14 10.68 -11.52
CA GLY A 66 5.51 10.26 -12.86
C GLY A 66 4.72 9.04 -13.33
N ILE A 67 4.51 8.06 -12.45
CA ILE A 67 3.68 6.88 -12.72
C ILE A 67 2.23 7.28 -12.98
N LEU A 68 1.63 8.09 -12.11
CA LEU A 68 0.27 8.56 -12.33
C LEU A 68 0.14 9.24 -13.69
N LYS A 69 1.09 10.13 -14.03
CA LYS A 69 1.12 10.84 -15.31
C LYS A 69 1.25 9.91 -16.51
N SER A 70 2.13 8.90 -16.41
CA SER A 70 2.44 7.99 -17.51
C SER A 70 1.30 7.02 -17.82
N TYR A 71 0.50 6.65 -16.81
CA TYR A 71 -0.58 5.69 -16.96
C TYR A 71 -1.97 6.33 -17.03
N MET A 72 -2.08 7.63 -16.75
CA MET A 72 -3.35 8.35 -16.87
C MET A 72 -3.83 8.36 -18.33
N PRO A 73 -5.10 7.98 -18.61
CA PRO A 73 -5.66 8.06 -19.96
C PRO A 73 -5.63 9.47 -20.56
N LEU A 74 -5.41 9.56 -21.88
CA LEU A 74 -5.32 10.86 -22.56
C LEU A 74 -6.61 11.68 -22.55
N ASN A 75 -7.76 11.00 -22.42
CA ASN A 75 -9.09 11.60 -22.41
C ASN A 75 -9.60 11.92 -21.00
N CYS A 76 -8.70 12.13 -20.02
CA CYS A 76 -9.08 12.59 -18.70
C CYS A 76 -9.54 14.05 -18.70
N MET A 77 -10.58 14.34 -17.93
CA MET A 77 -11.14 15.68 -17.75
C MET A 77 -10.80 16.25 -16.36
N PRO A 78 -10.80 17.57 -16.16
CA PRO A 78 -10.41 18.19 -14.89
C PRO A 78 -11.25 17.78 -13.67
N LYS A 79 -12.45 17.24 -13.88
CA LYS A 79 -13.34 16.74 -12.80
C LYS A 79 -13.20 15.24 -12.53
N ASP A 80 -12.40 14.55 -13.31
CA ASP A 80 -12.14 13.13 -13.09
C ASP A 80 -11.27 12.93 -11.85
N ILE A 81 -11.40 11.77 -11.20
CA ILE A 81 -10.67 11.46 -9.98
C ILE A 81 -9.76 10.26 -10.26
N LEU A 82 -8.47 10.46 -10.12
CA LEU A 82 -7.48 9.38 -10.21
C LEU A 82 -7.14 8.89 -8.80
N THR A 83 -7.43 7.63 -8.51
CA THR A 83 -7.12 7.02 -7.22
C THR A 83 -5.92 6.10 -7.33
N ILE A 84 -5.14 6.02 -6.25
CA ILE A 84 -4.04 5.06 -6.08
C ILE A 84 -4.21 4.30 -4.77
N GLY A 85 -3.92 3.00 -4.80
CA GLY A 85 -3.89 2.18 -3.60
C GLY A 85 -2.78 2.60 -2.63
N GLU A 86 -3.01 2.44 -1.32
CA GLU A 86 -2.04 2.80 -0.29
C GLU A 86 -0.73 2.02 -0.40
N SER A 87 -0.80 0.69 -0.54
CA SER A 87 0.38 -0.17 -0.59
C SER A 87 1.25 0.08 -1.84
N PRO A 88 0.69 0.26 -3.06
CA PRO A 88 1.47 0.71 -4.22
C PRO A 88 2.20 2.03 -4.00
N LEU A 89 1.56 3.02 -3.40
CA LEU A 89 2.20 4.29 -3.08
C LEU A 89 3.33 4.10 -2.06
N ALA A 90 3.10 3.32 -1.01
CA ALA A 90 4.10 3.02 0.00
C ALA A 90 5.32 2.29 -0.60
N ILE A 91 5.10 1.35 -1.51
CA ILE A 91 6.16 0.62 -2.22
C ILE A 91 7.04 1.59 -3.05
N MET A 92 6.43 2.48 -3.82
CA MET A 92 7.18 3.49 -4.58
C MET A 92 7.93 4.47 -3.66
N GLN A 93 7.43 4.72 -2.46
CA GLN A 93 8.14 5.48 -1.43
C GLN A 93 9.26 4.68 -0.72
N GLY A 94 9.50 3.42 -1.10
CA GLY A 94 10.47 2.53 -0.44
C GLY A 94 10.08 2.16 1.00
N ARG A 95 8.80 2.24 1.33
CA ARG A 95 8.27 1.99 2.68
C ARG A 95 7.90 0.53 2.89
N TYR A 96 8.86 -0.33 2.70
CA TYR A 96 8.76 -1.76 3.02
C TYR A 96 10.05 -2.25 3.66
N ILE A 97 9.95 -3.32 4.41
CA ILE A 97 11.05 -3.90 5.19
C ILE A 97 11.05 -5.40 4.93
N ASP A 98 12.22 -5.96 4.60
CA ASP A 98 12.38 -7.40 4.52
C ASP A 98 12.12 -8.01 5.91
N TYR A 99 11.24 -9.03 5.98
CA TYR A 99 10.85 -9.64 7.25
C TYR A 99 12.05 -10.25 8.01
N ARG A 100 13.11 -10.66 7.29
CA ARG A 100 14.35 -11.20 7.86
C ARG A 100 15.12 -10.18 8.70
N ASN A 101 14.88 -8.88 8.49
CA ASN A 101 15.45 -7.81 9.31
C ASN A 101 14.69 -7.57 10.61
N VAL A 102 13.52 -8.19 10.80
CA VAL A 102 12.65 -7.93 11.95
C VAL A 102 12.87 -9.00 13.02
N ASN A 103 13.59 -8.63 14.08
CA ASN A 103 13.81 -9.52 15.23
C ASN A 103 12.62 -9.44 16.18
N ALA A 104 11.72 -10.44 16.10
CA ALA A 104 10.51 -10.48 16.91
C ALA A 104 10.84 -10.71 18.40
N SER A 105 10.48 -9.73 19.24
CA SER A 105 10.61 -9.79 20.71
C SER A 105 9.58 -10.73 21.33
N LEU A 106 9.76 -11.08 22.62
CA LEU A 106 8.75 -11.85 23.36
C LEU A 106 7.41 -11.12 23.42
N ILE A 107 7.45 -9.79 23.53
CA ILE A 107 6.23 -8.94 23.55
C ILE A 107 5.46 -9.07 22.26
N SER A 108 6.12 -8.95 21.09
CA SER A 108 5.45 -9.07 19.80
C SER A 108 4.86 -10.46 19.60
N LYS A 109 5.60 -11.52 19.99
CA LYS A 109 5.15 -12.91 19.93
C LYS A 109 3.95 -13.23 20.85
N LEU A 110 3.80 -12.49 21.95
CA LEU A 110 2.67 -12.62 22.85
C LEU A 110 1.45 -11.85 22.33
N ILE A 111 1.63 -10.57 22.01
CA ILE A 111 0.54 -9.68 21.62
C ILE A 111 -0.11 -10.12 20.30
N CYS A 112 0.68 -10.58 19.31
CA CYS A 112 0.16 -10.97 18.01
C CYS A 112 -0.88 -12.10 18.09
N LYS A 113 -0.78 -13.00 19.09
CA LYS A 113 -1.74 -14.11 19.30
C LYS A 113 -3.17 -13.63 19.64
N GLY A 114 -3.33 -12.40 20.10
CA GLY A 114 -4.64 -11.79 20.40
C GLY A 114 -5.40 -11.28 19.18
N PHE A 115 -4.78 -11.35 17.99
CA PHE A 115 -5.35 -10.86 16.74
C PHE A 115 -5.92 -12.00 15.90
N HIS A 116 -6.89 -11.65 15.04
CA HIS A 116 -7.46 -12.63 14.12
C HIS A 116 -6.40 -13.03 13.07
N PRO A 117 -6.32 -14.31 12.67
CA PRO A 117 -5.30 -14.81 11.74
C PRO A 117 -5.21 -14.06 10.39
N THR A 118 -6.31 -13.45 9.95
CA THR A 118 -6.32 -12.62 8.71
C THR A 118 -5.78 -11.20 8.90
N SER A 119 -5.40 -10.84 10.13
CA SER A 119 -4.81 -9.52 10.39
C SER A 119 -3.29 -9.59 10.20
N SER A 120 -2.72 -8.62 9.49
CA SER A 120 -1.26 -8.47 9.36
C SER A 120 -0.53 -8.37 10.71
N LEU A 121 -1.22 -7.92 11.76
CA LEU A 121 -0.68 -7.87 13.12
C LEU A 121 -0.78 -9.20 13.88
N ALA A 122 -1.35 -10.24 13.28
CA ALA A 122 -1.35 -11.60 13.87
C ALA A 122 0.01 -12.30 13.73
N THR A 123 0.93 -11.75 12.95
CA THR A 123 2.30 -12.24 12.85
C THR A 123 3.22 -11.53 13.83
N ALA A 124 4.24 -12.21 14.32
CA ALA A 124 5.20 -11.62 15.24
C ALA A 124 6.05 -10.53 14.57
N SER A 125 6.32 -10.66 13.27
CA SER A 125 7.05 -9.68 12.47
C SER A 125 6.24 -8.41 12.22
N GLY A 126 4.98 -8.51 11.81
CA GLY A 126 4.09 -7.37 11.64
C GLY A 126 3.86 -6.62 12.96
N MET A 127 3.62 -7.36 14.06
CA MET A 127 3.49 -6.78 15.40
C MET A 127 4.79 -6.10 15.87
N GLN A 128 5.96 -6.72 15.62
CA GLN A 128 7.25 -6.11 15.97
C GLN A 128 7.50 -4.84 15.16
N THR A 129 7.13 -4.85 13.90
CA THR A 129 7.24 -3.65 13.05
C THR A 129 6.39 -2.51 13.61
N LEU A 130 5.17 -2.78 14.06
CA LEU A 130 4.34 -1.79 14.75
C LEU A 130 4.99 -1.29 16.04
N ILE A 131 5.57 -2.19 16.85
CA ILE A 131 6.29 -1.85 18.09
C ILE A 131 7.48 -0.93 17.79
N ASN A 132 8.23 -1.22 16.72
CA ASN A 132 9.39 -0.41 16.32
C ASN A 132 8.98 1.01 15.88
N ILE A 133 7.79 1.17 15.29
CA ILE A 133 7.27 2.47 14.82
C ILE A 133 6.60 3.27 15.96
N SER A 134 5.72 2.61 16.70
CA SER A 134 4.84 3.27 17.67
C SER A 134 5.41 3.29 19.10
N GLY A 135 6.46 2.52 19.34
CA GLY A 135 7.04 2.28 20.67
C GLY A 135 6.33 1.15 21.45
N PRO A 136 7.09 0.39 22.25
CA PRO A 136 6.55 -0.76 22.99
C PRO A 136 5.47 -0.37 24.00
N THR A 137 5.68 0.71 24.75
CA THR A 137 4.75 1.18 25.78
C THR A 137 3.38 1.50 25.20
N ARG A 138 3.36 2.24 24.08
CA ARG A 138 2.10 2.59 23.40
C ARG A 138 1.36 1.35 22.91
N VAL A 139 2.06 0.40 22.31
CA VAL A 139 1.43 -0.83 21.79
C VAL A 139 0.88 -1.70 22.91
N ILE A 140 1.62 -1.86 24.03
CA ILE A 140 1.17 -2.61 25.20
C ILE A 140 -0.08 -1.97 25.82
N ILE A 141 -0.07 -0.66 26.07
CA ILE A 141 -1.23 0.04 26.62
C ILE A 141 -2.43 -0.07 25.70
N SER A 142 -2.21 0.11 24.40
CA SER A 142 -3.27 -0.04 23.39
C SER A 142 -3.85 -1.44 23.37
N TRP A 143 -3.02 -2.47 23.55
CA TRP A 143 -3.45 -3.85 23.60
C TRP A 143 -4.28 -4.16 24.84
N LEU A 144 -3.86 -3.71 26.00
CA LEU A 144 -4.61 -3.86 27.26
C LEU A 144 -5.97 -3.17 27.19
N ILE A 145 -5.99 -1.89 26.80
CA ILE A 145 -7.23 -1.13 26.68
C ILE A 145 -8.12 -1.74 25.57
N GLY A 146 -7.56 -2.02 24.41
CA GLY A 146 -8.27 -2.60 23.29
C GLY A 146 -8.88 -3.98 23.61
N GLY A 147 -8.16 -4.79 24.38
CA GLY A 147 -8.63 -6.10 24.87
C GLY A 147 -9.81 -5.96 25.83
N THR A 148 -9.70 -5.03 26.81
CA THR A 148 -10.79 -4.74 27.74
C THR A 148 -12.06 -4.28 27.00
N PHE A 149 -11.95 -3.33 26.08
CA PHE A 149 -13.09 -2.86 25.30
C PHE A 149 -13.66 -3.94 24.38
N LYS A 150 -12.82 -4.81 23.82
CA LYS A 150 -13.26 -5.96 23.01
C LYS A 150 -14.11 -6.93 23.85
N PHE A 151 -13.78 -7.15 25.13
CA PHE A 151 -14.58 -7.95 26.05
C PHE A 151 -15.99 -7.36 26.25
N PHE A 152 -16.12 -6.02 26.26
CA PHE A 152 -17.41 -5.32 26.30
C PHE A 152 -18.08 -5.13 24.92
N GLY A 153 -17.59 -5.85 23.88
CA GLY A 153 -18.17 -5.81 22.53
C GLY A 153 -17.71 -4.65 21.64
N VAL A 154 -16.88 -3.73 22.16
CA VAL A 154 -16.37 -2.58 21.39
C VAL A 154 -15.08 -2.96 20.66
N ARG A 155 -15.14 -3.01 19.34
CA ARG A 155 -14.02 -3.41 18.48
C ARG A 155 -13.24 -2.21 17.92
N GLY A 156 -11.96 -2.41 17.57
CA GLY A 156 -11.14 -1.43 16.85
C GLY A 156 -10.43 -0.39 17.73
N ILE A 157 -10.60 -0.41 19.05
CA ILE A 157 -9.95 0.53 20.01
C ILE A 157 -8.43 0.40 19.94
N PHE A 158 -7.89 -0.83 19.88
CA PHE A 158 -6.45 -1.06 19.70
C PHE A 158 -5.89 -0.23 18.55
N TYR A 159 -6.46 -0.35 17.35
CA TYR A 159 -5.98 0.33 16.16
C TYR A 159 -6.05 1.86 16.25
N ARG A 160 -7.01 2.38 17.00
CA ARG A 160 -7.13 3.83 17.25
C ARG A 160 -6.02 4.35 18.17
N LEU A 161 -5.67 3.58 19.21
CA LEU A 161 -4.68 3.96 20.21
C LEU A 161 -3.25 3.66 19.75
N ALA A 162 -3.03 2.52 19.10
CA ALA A 162 -1.71 2.10 18.62
C ALA A 162 -1.15 2.99 17.50
N GLY A 163 -2.01 3.77 16.86
CA GLY A 163 -1.61 4.72 15.83
C GLY A 163 -2.05 4.29 14.43
N GLU A 164 -1.90 5.20 13.50
CA GLU A 164 -2.41 5.04 12.13
C GLU A 164 -1.76 3.86 11.41
N GLN A 165 -0.46 3.64 11.61
CA GLN A 165 0.28 2.53 11.02
C GLN A 165 -0.26 1.15 11.43
N ALA A 166 -0.89 1.03 12.60
CA ALA A 166 -1.48 -0.23 13.04
C ALA A 166 -2.55 -0.80 12.08
N ARG A 167 -3.14 0.05 11.25
CA ARG A 167 -4.14 -0.33 10.23
C ARG A 167 -3.58 -0.48 8.83
N LEU A 168 -2.40 0.10 8.57
CA LEU A 168 -1.81 0.25 7.26
C LEU A 168 -0.61 -0.68 7.02
N ILE A 169 -0.18 -1.41 8.06
CA ILE A 169 0.88 -2.41 7.91
C ILE A 169 0.30 -3.64 7.22
N ASP A 170 0.86 -3.95 6.05
CA ASP A 170 0.66 -5.23 5.36
C ASP A 170 1.87 -6.12 5.63
N ASP A 171 1.63 -7.25 6.29
CA ASP A 171 2.63 -8.27 6.54
C ASP A 171 2.78 -9.22 5.34
N ILE A 172 3.78 -10.08 5.38
CA ILE A 172 4.06 -11.10 4.36
C ILE A 172 2.85 -11.96 3.97
N THR A 173 1.86 -12.09 4.86
CA THR A 173 0.61 -12.80 4.58
C THR A 173 -0.38 -11.98 3.74
N GLY A 174 -0.22 -10.66 3.70
CA GLY A 174 -1.08 -9.74 2.92
C GLY A 174 -0.41 -9.19 1.67
N THR A 175 0.90 -9.42 1.50
CA THR A 175 1.64 -8.98 0.33
C THR A 175 1.73 -10.08 -0.73
N THR A 176 1.86 -9.65 -1.98
CA THR A 176 1.94 -10.57 -3.13
C THR A 176 3.28 -10.45 -3.83
N PRO A 177 3.72 -11.49 -4.56
CA PRO A 177 4.96 -11.42 -5.31
C PRO A 177 5.04 -10.18 -6.22
N PRO A 178 6.21 -9.55 -6.27
CA PRO A 178 7.50 -9.94 -5.71
C PRO A 178 7.74 -9.48 -4.27
N TYR A 179 6.76 -8.86 -3.59
CA TYR A 179 6.87 -8.31 -2.23
C TYR A 179 6.45 -9.29 -1.12
N ASP A 180 6.27 -10.56 -1.43
CA ASP A 180 5.83 -11.64 -0.53
C ASP A 180 6.79 -11.92 0.64
N LYS A 181 8.01 -11.34 0.61
CA LYS A 181 8.98 -11.35 1.72
C LYS A 181 9.08 -10.01 2.44
N SER A 182 8.19 -9.07 2.15
CA SER A 182 8.27 -7.71 2.66
C SER A 182 7.06 -7.36 3.51
N ILE A 183 7.31 -6.64 4.59
CA ILE A 183 6.29 -5.98 5.39
C ILE A 183 6.15 -4.57 4.82
N VAL A 184 5.01 -4.26 4.24
CA VAL A 184 4.72 -2.95 3.65
C VAL A 184 4.09 -2.05 4.71
N LEU A 185 4.64 -0.85 4.86
CA LEU A 185 4.14 0.17 5.78
C LEU A 185 3.11 1.05 5.07
N GLY A 186 2.30 1.77 5.83
CA GLY A 186 1.44 2.81 5.25
C GLY A 186 2.26 3.94 4.61
N PRO A 187 1.78 4.55 3.53
CA PRO A 187 2.47 5.65 2.86
C PRO A 187 2.60 6.88 3.76
N LYS A 188 3.59 7.74 3.48
CA LYS A 188 3.79 9.02 4.16
C LYS A 188 3.27 10.18 3.32
N ASP A 189 2.97 11.28 4.01
CA ASP A 189 2.67 12.58 3.41
C ASP A 189 1.63 12.52 2.29
N THR A 190 0.64 11.62 2.46
CA THR A 190 -0.39 11.33 1.46
C THR A 190 -1.19 12.56 1.07
N GLN A 191 -1.42 13.49 2.00
CA GLN A 191 -2.14 14.73 1.72
C GLN A 191 -1.33 15.65 0.79
N THR A 192 -0.04 15.84 1.09
CA THR A 192 0.88 16.62 0.24
C THR A 192 0.99 15.98 -1.14
N PHE A 193 1.14 14.65 -1.19
CA PHE A 193 1.16 13.89 -2.44
C PHE A 193 -0.09 14.15 -3.30
N CYS A 194 -1.30 14.06 -2.72
CA CYS A 194 -2.54 14.30 -3.45
C CYS A 194 -2.61 15.73 -4.02
N ILE A 195 -2.21 16.73 -3.23
CA ILE A 195 -2.22 18.14 -3.67
C ILE A 195 -1.23 18.38 -4.82
N GLU A 196 0.00 17.87 -4.69
CA GLU A 196 1.03 18.03 -5.73
C GLU A 196 0.69 17.28 -7.01
N ALA A 197 0.19 16.05 -6.88
CA ALA A 197 -0.24 15.24 -8.02
C ALA A 197 -1.41 15.90 -8.76
N ALA A 198 -2.44 16.35 -8.04
CA ALA A 198 -3.58 17.03 -8.65
C ALA A 198 -3.16 18.29 -9.39
N LYS A 199 -2.25 19.11 -8.82
CA LYS A 199 -1.70 20.29 -9.48
C LYS A 199 -0.98 19.97 -10.79
N LYS A 200 -0.20 18.88 -10.82
CA LYS A 200 0.57 18.45 -12.00
C LYS A 200 -0.29 17.78 -13.07
N LEU A 201 -1.28 17.00 -12.66
CA LEU A 201 -2.10 16.18 -13.55
C LEU A 201 -3.38 16.88 -14.01
N LYS A 202 -3.82 17.93 -13.31
CA LYS A 202 -5.06 18.71 -13.54
C LYS A 202 -6.33 17.85 -13.41
N VAL A 203 -6.28 16.81 -12.60
CA VAL A 203 -7.41 15.97 -12.18
C VAL A 203 -7.39 15.85 -10.67
N ASP A 204 -8.51 15.47 -10.05
CA ASP A 204 -8.50 15.18 -8.61
C ASP A 204 -7.76 13.88 -8.32
N VAL A 205 -7.06 13.84 -7.18
CA VAL A 205 -6.25 12.68 -6.79
C VAL A 205 -6.61 12.23 -5.38
N ALA A 206 -6.68 10.92 -5.17
CA ALA A 206 -6.91 10.34 -3.86
C ALA A 206 -6.05 9.10 -3.61
N VAL A 207 -5.63 8.93 -2.35
CA VAL A 207 -5.01 7.69 -1.84
C VAL A 207 -6.07 6.92 -1.08
N VAL A 208 -6.23 5.64 -1.41
CA VAL A 208 -7.31 4.79 -0.90
C VAL A 208 -6.81 3.45 -0.40
N ASP A 209 -7.51 2.93 0.61
CA ASP A 209 -7.42 1.55 1.10
C ASP A 209 -8.77 0.88 0.80
N VAL A 210 -8.74 -0.13 -0.08
CA VAL A 210 -9.93 -0.85 -0.54
C VAL A 210 -9.72 -2.33 -0.33
N ASN A 211 -10.73 -3.02 0.19
CA ASN A 211 -10.69 -4.47 0.34
C ASN A 211 -11.90 -5.16 -0.30
N ASP A 212 -11.78 -6.48 -0.50
CA ASP A 212 -12.82 -7.31 -1.13
C ASP A 212 -14.12 -7.41 -0.30
N LEU A 213 -14.11 -6.96 0.94
CA LEU A 213 -15.30 -6.90 1.79
C LEU A 213 -16.12 -5.62 1.58
N GLY A 214 -15.82 -4.86 0.54
CA GLY A 214 -16.50 -3.60 0.20
C GLY A 214 -16.16 -2.43 1.12
N ARG A 215 -15.09 -2.55 1.91
CA ARG A 215 -14.64 -1.45 2.76
C ARG A 215 -13.70 -0.55 1.98
N VAL A 216 -14.08 0.72 1.87
CA VAL A 216 -13.27 1.76 1.24
C VAL A 216 -12.93 2.82 2.28
N LYS A 217 -11.62 3.06 2.47
CA LYS A 217 -11.10 4.15 3.28
C LYS A 217 -10.34 5.11 2.38
N VAL A 218 -10.74 6.36 2.34
CA VAL A 218 -9.97 7.43 1.70
C VAL A 218 -8.96 7.93 2.73
N LEU A 219 -7.67 7.71 2.49
CA LEU A 219 -6.59 8.16 3.37
C LEU A 219 -6.40 9.66 3.21
N SER A 220 -6.33 10.12 1.97
CA SER A 220 -6.18 11.54 1.62
C SER A 220 -6.75 11.82 0.24
N THR A 221 -7.16 13.05 0.02
CA THR A 221 -7.55 13.57 -1.29
C THR A 221 -7.32 15.08 -1.34
N ASN A 222 -7.01 15.61 -2.51
CA ASN A 222 -6.93 17.08 -2.71
C ASN A 222 -8.29 17.74 -2.65
N ASN A 223 -9.40 17.01 -2.88
CA ASN A 223 -10.76 17.51 -2.87
C ASN A 223 -11.68 16.63 -2.01
N VAL A 224 -11.96 17.08 -0.78
CA VAL A 224 -12.78 16.34 0.19
C VAL A 224 -14.23 16.10 -0.26
N ASN A 225 -14.77 16.93 -1.16
CA ASN A 225 -16.12 16.75 -1.69
C ASN A 225 -16.28 15.47 -2.51
N ASN A 226 -15.17 14.91 -3.00
CA ASN A 226 -15.17 13.66 -3.77
C ASN A 226 -15.20 12.41 -2.92
N THR A 227 -15.08 12.52 -1.60
CA THR A 227 -14.95 11.36 -0.69
C THR A 227 -16.08 10.35 -0.84
N ASP A 228 -17.34 10.81 -0.97
CA ASP A 228 -18.49 9.92 -1.08
C ASP A 228 -18.59 9.27 -2.47
N ILE A 229 -18.19 9.99 -3.52
CA ILE A 229 -18.12 9.44 -4.88
C ILE A 229 -17.06 8.36 -4.92
N ILE A 230 -15.86 8.63 -4.39
CA ILE A 230 -14.76 7.65 -4.32
C ILE A 230 -15.20 6.38 -3.60
N LYS A 231 -15.82 6.52 -2.41
CA LYS A 231 -16.28 5.36 -1.64
C LYS A 231 -17.28 4.51 -2.42
N ARG A 232 -18.31 5.13 -3.02
CA ARG A 232 -19.31 4.41 -3.80
C ARG A 232 -18.72 3.71 -5.01
N SER A 233 -17.86 4.39 -5.75
CA SER A 233 -17.25 3.86 -6.98
C SER A 233 -16.29 2.70 -6.70
N LEU A 234 -15.62 2.70 -5.55
CA LEU A 234 -14.63 1.67 -5.21
C LEU A 234 -15.17 0.53 -4.34
N THR A 235 -16.43 0.54 -3.95
CA THR A 235 -17.03 -0.49 -3.08
C THR A 235 -16.95 -1.89 -3.68
N SER A 236 -17.03 -2.04 -5.01
CA SER A 236 -16.87 -3.31 -5.72
C SER A 236 -15.43 -3.76 -5.91
N ASN A 237 -14.46 -3.05 -5.32
CA ASN A 237 -13.03 -3.25 -5.52
C ASN A 237 -12.63 -3.39 -7.00
N PRO A 238 -12.87 -2.38 -7.85
CA PRO A 238 -12.54 -2.46 -9.28
C PRO A 238 -11.04 -2.64 -9.54
N ALA A 239 -10.19 -2.19 -8.63
CA ALA A 239 -8.75 -2.45 -8.69
C ALA A 239 -8.41 -3.93 -8.54
N GLY A 240 -9.30 -4.71 -7.93
CA GLY A 240 -9.05 -6.11 -7.61
C GLY A 240 -7.88 -6.29 -6.65
N ASN A 241 -7.34 -7.50 -6.63
CA ASN A 241 -6.16 -7.84 -5.84
C ASN A 241 -4.87 -7.69 -6.66
N ALA A 242 -3.73 -7.85 -6.04
CA ALA A 242 -2.43 -7.58 -6.64
C ALA A 242 -2.13 -8.33 -7.96
N ASN A 243 -2.77 -9.48 -8.19
CA ASN A 243 -2.61 -10.25 -9.43
C ASN A 243 -3.10 -9.51 -10.68
N GLN A 244 -4.06 -8.59 -10.55
CA GLN A 244 -4.56 -7.77 -11.65
C GLN A 244 -3.57 -6.69 -12.08
N GLN A 245 -2.66 -6.29 -11.20
CA GLN A 245 -1.68 -5.22 -11.42
C GLN A 245 -2.34 -3.89 -11.82
N THR A 246 -3.46 -3.56 -11.19
CA THR A 246 -4.28 -2.36 -11.42
C THR A 246 -4.28 -1.46 -10.17
N PRO A 247 -3.13 -0.89 -9.77
CA PRO A 247 -3.01 -0.09 -8.55
C PRO A 247 -3.69 1.27 -8.65
N LEU A 248 -4.09 1.67 -9.85
CA LEU A 248 -4.75 2.93 -10.15
C LEU A 248 -6.17 2.67 -10.62
N VAL A 249 -7.11 3.56 -10.23
CA VAL A 249 -8.47 3.57 -10.76
C VAL A 249 -8.86 4.99 -11.11
N LEU A 250 -9.29 5.20 -12.35
CA LEU A 250 -9.88 6.44 -12.80
C LEU A 250 -11.40 6.39 -12.60
N ILE A 251 -11.94 7.38 -11.90
CA ILE A 251 -13.37 7.59 -11.72
C ILE A 251 -13.74 8.82 -12.52
N ARG A 252 -14.59 8.68 -13.53
CA ARG A 252 -15.02 9.79 -14.38
C ARG A 252 -16.21 10.49 -13.78
N SER A 253 -16.21 11.81 -13.90
CA SER A 253 -17.33 12.65 -13.46
C SER A 253 -18.57 12.49 -14.32
N ASP A 254 -18.38 12.28 -15.62
CA ASP A 254 -19.44 12.10 -16.63
C ASP A 254 -19.01 11.03 -17.65
N LYS A 255 -19.98 10.45 -18.36
CA LYS A 255 -19.63 9.57 -19.49
C LYS A 255 -18.90 10.41 -20.55
N PRO A 256 -17.72 10.02 -21.02
CA PRO A 256 -17.09 10.68 -22.14
C PRO A 256 -18.00 10.53 -23.37
N SER A 257 -18.28 11.64 -24.00
CA SER A 257 -19.05 11.75 -25.24
C SER A 257 -18.31 11.09 -26.41
#